data_6d7bc51b7a01d809fc2a2c7d581078e8
#
_entry.id   6d7bc51b7a01d809fc2a2c7d581078e8
#
_cell.length_a   1.000
_cell.length_b   1.000
_cell.length_c   1.000
_cell.angle_alpha   90.00
_cell.angle_beta   90.00
_cell.angle_gamma   90.00
#
_symmetry.space_group_name_H-M   'P 1'
#
loop_
_entity.id
_entity.type
_entity.pdbx_description
1 polymer ?
#
loop_
_entity_poly.entity_id
_entity_poly.type
_entity_poly.pdbx_seq_one_letter_code
_entity_poly.pdbx_strand_id
1 'polypeptide(L)'
;MKRRKMKVLGILFLGFFLLAACGSQGNAGKPPSRKGLKIVTSFYPIYALVKEISGDQNDIWMVQSGAGIHDYEPSTKEVAQIYDADVFVYHSQTLESWAGRLDPNLQGSK
;
A
#
# COMPACT_ATOMS: atom_id res chain seq x y z
N MET A 1 -23.19 16.27 59.04
CA MET A 1 -22.76 16.97 57.81
C MET A 1 -21.46 16.44 57.17
N LYS A 2 -20.52 15.90 57.89
CA LYS A 2 -19.28 15.33 57.32
C LYS A 2 -19.51 14.12 56.41
N ARG A 3 -20.44 13.25 56.74
CA ARG A 3 -20.71 12.00 55.95
C ARG A 3 -21.35 12.27 54.58
N ARG A 4 -22.10 13.34 54.39
CA ARG A 4 -22.70 13.72 53.10
C ARG A 4 -21.64 14.27 52.13
N LYS A 5 -20.70 15.06 52.63
CA LYS A 5 -19.59 15.63 51.83
C LYS A 5 -18.64 14.54 51.32
N MET A 6 -18.38 13.49 52.13
CA MET A 6 -17.55 12.38 51.73
C MET A 6 -18.20 11.50 50.65
N LYS A 7 -19.55 11.34 50.68
CA LYS A 7 -20.25 10.59 49.65
C LYS A 7 -20.22 11.31 48.28
N VAL A 8 -20.40 12.66 48.32
CA VAL A 8 -20.36 13.47 47.10
C VAL A 8 -18.93 13.50 46.50
N LEU A 9 -17.92 13.58 47.36
CA LEU A 9 -16.51 13.53 46.90
C LEU A 9 -16.17 12.17 46.27
N GLY A 10 -16.67 11.08 46.85
CA GLY A 10 -16.48 9.71 46.29
C GLY A 10 -17.17 9.51 44.93
N ILE A 11 -18.35 10.10 44.75
CA ILE A 11 -19.08 10.02 43.47
C ILE A 11 -18.39 10.88 42.42
N LEU A 12 -17.84 12.04 42.78
CA LEU A 12 -17.08 12.90 41.87
C LEU A 12 -15.77 12.22 41.42
N PHE A 13 -15.09 11.50 42.34
CA PHE A 13 -13.86 10.76 42.03
C PHE A 13 -14.14 9.54 41.16
N LEU A 14 -15.27 8.84 41.39
CA LEU A 14 -15.70 7.70 40.57
C LEU A 14 -16.11 8.15 39.16
N GLY A 15 -16.72 9.32 39.01
CA GLY A 15 -17.07 9.93 37.71
C GLY A 15 -15.86 10.32 36.89
N PHE A 16 -14.79 10.81 37.55
CA PHE A 16 -13.55 11.17 36.87
C PHE A 16 -12.76 9.95 36.35
N PHE A 17 -12.89 8.80 37.06
CA PHE A 17 -12.21 7.57 36.64
C PHE A 17 -12.88 6.89 35.43
N LEU A 18 -14.18 7.12 35.21
CA LEU A 18 -14.91 6.58 34.07
C LEU A 18 -14.64 7.35 32.76
N LEU A 19 -14.17 8.59 32.81
CA LEU A 19 -13.79 9.36 31.62
C LEU A 19 -12.37 9.04 31.12
N ALA A 20 -11.53 8.39 31.93
CA ALA A 20 -10.19 7.97 31.53
C ALA A 20 -10.17 6.65 30.73
N ALA A 21 -11.28 5.93 30.63
CA ALA A 21 -11.36 4.63 29.94
C ALA A 21 -11.65 4.75 28.43
N CYS A 22 -11.87 5.94 27.88
CA CYS A 22 -12.11 6.15 26.45
C CYS A 22 -10.84 6.58 25.66
N GLY A 23 -9.66 6.47 26.23
CA GLY A 23 -8.40 6.90 25.62
C GLY A 23 -7.52 5.78 25.06
N SER A 24 -8.01 4.55 24.98
CA SER A 24 -7.25 3.42 24.40
C SER A 24 -8.03 2.84 23.23
N GLN A 25 -8.24 3.63 22.20
CA GLN A 25 -8.38 3.02 20.87
C GLN A 25 -6.99 2.49 20.50
N GLY A 26 -6.78 1.21 20.86
CA GLY A 26 -5.71 0.44 20.30
C GLY A 26 -5.75 0.59 18.79
N ASN A 27 -4.61 0.87 18.21
CA ASN A 27 -4.34 0.84 16.79
C ASN A 27 -4.53 -0.61 16.26
N ALA A 28 -5.68 -1.21 16.50
CA ALA A 28 -6.06 -2.48 15.93
C ALA A 28 -6.50 -2.20 14.49
N GLY A 29 -5.57 -2.43 13.53
CA GLY A 29 -5.92 -2.62 12.14
C GLY A 29 -5.79 -1.43 11.22
N LYS A 30 -4.89 -0.48 11.47
CA LYS A 30 -4.37 0.31 10.36
C LYS A 30 -3.42 -0.62 9.60
N PRO A 31 -3.71 -0.98 8.34
CA PRO A 31 -2.71 -1.69 7.54
C PRO A 31 -1.42 -0.88 7.58
N PRO A 32 -0.23 -1.52 7.58
CA PRO A 32 1.02 -0.80 7.58
C PRO A 32 0.92 0.26 6.49
N SER A 33 1.14 1.52 6.85
CA SER A 33 1.04 2.62 5.90
C SER A 33 2.04 2.34 4.79
N ARG A 34 1.53 1.94 3.63
CA ARG A 34 2.34 1.69 2.45
C ARG A 34 3.11 2.96 2.13
N LYS A 35 4.41 2.82 1.93
CA LYS A 35 5.27 3.94 1.61
C LYS A 35 4.99 4.36 0.16
N GLY A 36 4.32 5.48 -0.03
CA GLY A 36 4.02 6.05 -1.35
C GLY A 36 3.16 5.15 -2.24
N LEU A 37 3.44 5.19 -3.53
CA LEU A 37 2.78 4.38 -4.55
C LEU A 37 3.42 2.99 -4.66
N LYS A 38 2.60 2.00 -4.99
CA LYS A 38 3.07 0.71 -5.47
C LYS A 38 3.27 0.78 -6.97
N ILE A 39 4.52 0.73 -7.40
CA ILE A 39 4.90 0.82 -8.81
C ILE A 39 5.44 -0.53 -9.26
N VAL A 40 4.88 -1.08 -10.32
CA VAL A 40 5.41 -2.28 -10.98
C VAL A 40 6.06 -1.86 -12.29
N THR A 41 7.26 -2.36 -12.53
CA THR A 41 8.04 -2.11 -13.74
C THR A 41 8.26 -3.40 -14.51
N SER A 42 8.39 -3.32 -15.82
CA SER A 42 8.49 -4.50 -16.66
C SER A 42 9.85 -5.20 -16.57
N PHE A 43 10.94 -4.48 -16.77
CA PHE A 43 12.30 -5.05 -16.80
C PHE A 43 13.34 -4.07 -16.26
N TYR A 44 14.58 -4.55 -16.08
CA TYR A 44 15.60 -3.85 -15.32
C TYR A 44 15.89 -2.40 -15.74
N PRO A 45 16.06 -2.03 -17.02
CA PRO A 45 16.30 -0.64 -17.41
C PRO A 45 15.17 0.31 -16.97
N ILE A 46 13.91 -0.11 -17.08
CA ILE A 46 12.75 0.67 -16.61
C ILE A 46 12.75 0.76 -15.09
N TYR A 47 13.00 -0.36 -14.40
CA TYR A 47 13.13 -0.40 -12.95
C TYR A 47 14.21 0.58 -12.45
N ALA A 48 15.41 0.53 -13.05
CA ALA A 48 16.52 1.40 -12.66
C ALA A 48 16.17 2.88 -12.85
N LEU A 49 15.54 3.24 -13.96
CA LEU A 49 15.11 4.61 -14.25
C LEU A 49 14.05 5.09 -13.24
N VAL A 50 13.03 4.29 -12.99
CA VAL A 50 11.97 4.62 -12.02
C VAL A 50 12.56 4.73 -10.61
N LYS A 51 13.48 3.86 -10.24
CA LYS A 51 14.17 3.90 -8.95
C LYS A 51 14.98 5.17 -8.78
N GLU A 52 15.71 5.59 -9.80
CA GLU A 52 16.50 6.83 -9.80
C GLU A 52 15.61 8.06 -9.62
N ILE A 53 14.51 8.13 -10.35
CA ILE A 53 13.57 9.26 -10.29
C ILE A 53 12.80 9.28 -8.96
N SER A 54 12.37 8.13 -8.50
CA SER A 54 11.48 7.98 -7.34
C SER A 54 12.22 7.95 -6.01
N GLY A 55 13.51 7.60 -6.01
CA GLY A 55 14.27 7.35 -4.80
C GLY A 55 13.60 6.32 -3.89
N ASP A 56 13.55 6.61 -2.59
CA ASP A 56 12.93 5.75 -1.58
C ASP A 56 11.49 6.14 -1.22
N GLN A 57 10.82 6.94 -2.05
CA GLN A 57 9.49 7.45 -1.75
C GLN A 57 8.36 6.47 -2.08
N ASN A 58 8.62 5.52 -2.98
CA ASN A 58 7.64 4.57 -3.46
C ASN A 58 8.10 3.12 -3.29
N ASP A 59 7.14 2.20 -3.29
CA ASP A 59 7.39 0.75 -3.31
C ASP A 59 7.47 0.29 -4.77
N ILE A 60 8.70 0.02 -5.24
CA ILE A 60 8.97 -0.31 -6.63
C ILE A 60 9.32 -1.79 -6.76
N TRP A 61 8.55 -2.48 -7.58
CA TRP A 61 8.73 -3.88 -7.88
C TRP A 61 8.96 -4.10 -9.37
N MET A 62 9.73 -5.11 -9.72
CA MET A 62 10.06 -5.45 -11.11
C MET A 62 9.51 -6.83 -11.45
N VAL A 63 8.87 -6.95 -12.61
CA VAL A 63 8.54 -8.23 -13.21
C VAL A 63 9.85 -8.89 -13.64
N GLN A 64 10.14 -10.08 -13.15
CA GLN A 64 11.35 -10.79 -13.50
C GLN A 64 11.20 -11.50 -14.84
N SER A 65 11.96 -11.05 -15.81
CA SER A 65 12.12 -11.78 -17.07
C SER A 65 13.39 -12.62 -17.02
N GLY A 66 13.26 -13.91 -16.78
CA GLY A 66 14.36 -14.86 -16.92
C GLY A 66 14.67 -15.19 -18.38
N ALA A 67 13.78 -14.85 -19.32
CA ALA A 67 13.91 -15.01 -20.76
C ALA A 67 14.14 -13.67 -21.46
N GLY A 68 14.36 -13.67 -22.75
CA GLY A 68 14.43 -12.46 -23.55
C GLY A 68 13.14 -11.64 -23.43
N ILE A 69 13.26 -10.31 -23.41
CA ILE A 69 12.14 -9.39 -23.17
C ILE A 69 10.97 -9.55 -24.15
N HIS A 70 11.27 -9.97 -25.40
CA HIS A 70 10.25 -10.14 -26.44
C HIS A 70 9.38 -11.39 -26.25
N ASP A 71 9.97 -12.47 -25.71
CA ASP A 71 9.34 -13.78 -25.58
C ASP A 71 8.86 -14.05 -24.15
N TYR A 72 8.93 -13.05 -23.29
CA TYR A 72 8.50 -13.17 -21.92
C TYR A 72 6.97 -13.21 -21.82
N GLU A 73 6.49 -14.12 -21.00
CA GLU A 73 5.07 -14.22 -20.62
C GLU A 73 4.97 -14.21 -19.10
N PRO A 74 4.32 -13.20 -18.50
CA PRO A 74 4.22 -13.12 -17.05
C PRO A 74 3.36 -14.25 -16.49
N SER A 75 3.75 -14.79 -15.36
CA SER A 75 2.96 -15.76 -14.61
C SER A 75 1.67 -15.11 -14.07
N THR A 76 0.69 -15.93 -13.73
CA THR A 76 -0.57 -15.48 -13.12
C THR A 76 -0.33 -14.61 -11.86
N LYS A 77 0.70 -14.95 -11.07
CA LYS A 77 1.08 -14.19 -9.89
C LYS A 77 1.59 -12.80 -10.25
N GLU A 78 2.43 -12.69 -11.26
CA GLU A 78 2.97 -11.41 -11.74
C GLU A 78 1.87 -10.54 -12.35
N VAL A 79 0.98 -11.12 -13.13
CA VAL A 79 -0.20 -10.44 -13.64
C VAL A 79 -1.05 -9.86 -12.50
N ALA A 80 -1.32 -10.66 -11.46
CA ALA A 80 -2.05 -10.19 -10.30
C ALA A 80 -1.35 -9.01 -9.59
N GLN A 81 -0.02 -9.04 -9.50
CA GLN A 81 0.76 -7.94 -8.93
C GLN A 81 0.69 -6.66 -9.77
N ILE A 82 0.67 -6.80 -11.11
CA ILE A 82 0.49 -5.67 -12.02
C ILE A 82 -0.88 -5.02 -11.80
N TYR A 83 -1.95 -5.80 -11.73
CA TYR A 83 -3.30 -5.28 -11.49
C TYR A 83 -3.49 -4.67 -10.10
N ASP A 84 -2.73 -5.12 -9.10
CA ASP A 84 -2.76 -4.59 -7.73
C ASP A 84 -1.86 -3.35 -7.56
N ALA A 85 -1.11 -2.95 -8.58
CA ALA A 85 -0.26 -1.77 -8.56
C ALA A 85 -1.06 -0.47 -8.76
N ASP A 86 -0.55 0.62 -8.20
CA ASP A 86 -1.08 1.96 -8.50
C ASP A 86 -0.61 2.44 -9.88
N VAL A 87 0.58 2.00 -10.28
CA VAL A 87 1.20 2.36 -11.57
C VAL A 87 1.94 1.16 -12.13
N PHE A 88 1.74 0.89 -13.41
CA PHE A 88 2.54 -0.06 -14.18
C PHE A 88 3.31 0.69 -15.26
N VAL A 89 4.65 0.52 -15.28
CA VAL A 89 5.57 1.20 -16.20
C VAL A 89 6.28 0.17 -17.07
N TYR A 90 6.11 0.29 -18.36
CA TYR A 90 6.78 -0.52 -19.37
C TYR A 90 7.29 0.35 -20.52
N HIS A 91 8.17 -0.16 -21.37
CA HIS A 91 8.80 0.63 -22.43
C HIS A 91 7.84 0.87 -23.61
N SER A 92 7.38 -0.21 -24.23
CA SER A 92 6.48 -0.11 -25.39
C SER A 92 5.81 -1.43 -25.70
N GLN A 93 4.67 -1.36 -26.39
CA GLN A 93 3.97 -2.55 -26.87
C GLN A 93 4.75 -3.34 -27.94
N THR A 94 5.69 -2.70 -28.61
CA THR A 94 6.53 -3.35 -29.60
C THR A 94 7.63 -4.21 -28.95
N LEU A 95 8.20 -3.71 -27.85
CA LEU A 95 9.26 -4.41 -27.11
C LEU A 95 8.70 -5.48 -26.17
N GLU A 96 7.57 -5.13 -25.52
CA GLU A 96 6.92 -5.93 -24.49
C GLU A 96 5.45 -6.18 -24.90
N SER A 97 5.26 -7.00 -25.90
CA SER A 97 3.93 -7.28 -26.46
C SER A 97 2.91 -7.79 -25.42
N TRP A 98 3.39 -8.50 -24.40
CA TRP A 98 2.59 -8.98 -23.28
C TRP A 98 2.03 -7.81 -22.42
N ALA A 99 2.83 -6.74 -22.22
CA ALA A 99 2.40 -5.57 -21.47
C ALA A 99 1.27 -4.81 -22.19
N GLY A 100 1.36 -4.71 -23.51
CA GLY A 100 0.31 -4.13 -24.33
C GLY A 100 -1.03 -4.88 -24.28
N ARG A 101 -0.98 -6.19 -24.06
CA ARG A 101 -2.22 -7.01 -23.86
C ARG A 101 -2.91 -6.71 -22.53
N LEU A 102 -2.17 -6.31 -21.50
CA LEU A 102 -2.71 -5.96 -20.20
C LEU A 102 -3.23 -4.52 -20.12
N ASP A 103 -2.68 -3.63 -20.92
CA ASP A 103 -2.95 -2.19 -20.88
C ASP A 103 -4.45 -1.81 -21.03
N PRO A 104 -5.23 -2.38 -21.97
CA PRO A 104 -6.66 -2.09 -22.07
C PRO A 104 -7.46 -2.41 -20.80
N ASN A 105 -7.00 -3.39 -20.03
CA ASN A 105 -7.65 -3.79 -18.78
C ASN A 105 -7.21 -2.94 -17.59
N LEU A 106 -6.03 -2.35 -17.66
CA LEU A 106 -5.51 -1.46 -16.64
C LEU A 106 -6.11 -0.05 -16.71
N GLN A 107 -6.44 0.41 -17.90
CA GLN A 107 -7.05 1.73 -18.11
C GLN A 107 -8.49 1.85 -17.58
N GLY A 108 -9.18 0.75 -17.36
CA GLY A 108 -10.55 0.70 -16.84
C GLY A 108 -10.66 0.61 -15.30
N SER A 109 -9.55 0.52 -14.59
CA SER A 109 -9.51 0.29 -13.13
C SER A 109 -9.22 1.55 -12.31
N LYS A 110 -9.77 2.67 -12.72
CA LYS A 110 -9.78 3.91 -11.90
C LYS A 110 -11.08 4.09 -11.17
#